data_fb418133222144ae313bb6b11e15ed84
#
_entry.id   fb418133222144ae313bb6b11e15ed84
#
_cell.length_a   1.000
_cell.length_b   1.000
_cell.length_c   1.000
_cell.angle_alpha   90.00
_cell.angle_beta   90.00
_cell.angle_gamma   90.00
#
_symmetry.space_group_name_H-M   'P 1'
#
loop_
_entity.id
_entity.type
_entity.pdbx_description
1 polymer ?
#
loop_
_entity_poly.entity_id
_entity_poly.type
_entity_poly.pdbx_seq_one_letter_code
_entity_poly.pdbx_strand_id
1 'polypeptide(L)'
;MNPKRLAIITVILILIASLFVTYRYYWPESIESVSSKWEESTHSDAGSDSFTHWDEDDPPLIPTNCAKCHSTYGYRDFMGADGSTERQVDEQAETGTVVFCSACHNDPAHEMTSVAFPSENTIDQLGREAICMQCHQGLRSTGDVEQAIAGYPEDQVVDELQFINVHYQVAAATLFGNEARGGYQYPDQAYVDRFKHDDTVETCIECHDPHSQRITVEECSVCHLGVVDYSDLRSIRTTENDYDGDGNIQEGVALEIEALHQMVYAALQDYAREEIGTPLIYAKQFPYFFIDSDDDGEVDQEEAAFPNQYSAWTPRLVRTAYNYHFVHEDPGAYVHNARYVLQLLYDSLADLDQVTDTAIEDLVRPGTEEAQ
;
A
#
# COMPACT_ATOMS: atom_id res chain seq x y z
N MET A 1 -1.00 19.49 57.33
CA MET A 1 0.39 19.25 56.82
C MET A 1 1.06 20.61 56.72
N ASN A 2 2.31 20.74 57.17
CA ASN A 2 3.01 22.03 57.15
C ASN A 2 3.25 22.46 55.68
N PRO A 3 2.88 23.70 55.26
CA PRO A 3 2.98 24.15 53.87
C PRO A 3 4.41 24.04 53.30
N LYS A 4 5.44 24.16 54.14
CA LYS A 4 6.82 23.93 53.72
C LYS A 4 7.11 22.46 53.36
N ARG A 5 6.48 21.49 54.04
CA ARG A 5 6.64 20.08 53.71
C ARG A 5 5.88 19.71 52.43
N LEU A 6 4.73 20.33 52.20
CA LEU A 6 3.96 20.15 50.99
C LEU A 6 4.74 20.66 49.77
N ALA A 7 5.31 21.87 49.85
CA ALA A 7 6.13 22.45 48.79
C ALA A 7 7.37 21.59 48.45
N ILE A 8 8.05 21.02 49.45
CA ILE A 8 9.19 20.14 49.23
C ILE A 8 8.75 18.83 48.50
N ILE A 9 7.63 18.24 48.91
CA ILE A 9 7.11 17.03 48.27
C ILE A 9 6.74 17.31 46.81
N THR A 10 6.09 18.43 46.51
CA THR A 10 5.74 18.83 45.15
C THR A 10 6.98 19.02 44.27
N VAL A 11 8.02 19.69 44.78
CA VAL A 11 9.29 19.86 44.04
C VAL A 11 9.97 18.51 43.76
N ILE A 12 9.99 17.61 44.74
CA ILE A 12 10.54 16.25 44.54
C ILE A 12 9.77 15.48 43.49
N LEU A 13 8.43 15.54 43.49
CA LEU A 13 7.59 14.87 42.47
C LEU A 13 7.82 15.45 41.09
N ILE A 14 7.98 16.76 40.95
CA ILE A 14 8.30 17.40 39.65
C ILE A 14 9.69 16.97 39.17
N LEU A 15 10.68 16.90 40.07
CA LEU A 15 12.02 16.42 39.72
C LEU A 15 12.05 14.94 39.32
N ILE A 16 11.27 14.09 39.99
CA ILE A 16 11.14 12.67 39.62
C ILE A 16 10.44 12.56 38.28
N ALA A 17 9.35 13.32 38.04
CA ALA A 17 8.65 13.32 36.77
C ALA A 17 9.53 13.81 35.60
N SER A 18 10.31 14.91 35.85
CA SER A 18 11.24 15.40 34.81
C SER A 18 12.41 14.43 34.57
N LEU A 19 12.94 13.78 35.60
CA LEU A 19 13.93 12.72 35.44
C LEU A 19 13.38 11.49 34.71
N PHE A 20 12.13 11.13 34.94
CA PHE A 20 11.46 10.03 34.24
C PHE A 20 11.22 10.39 32.76
N VAL A 21 10.78 11.60 32.46
CA VAL A 21 10.62 12.10 31.09
C VAL A 21 11.97 12.17 30.38
N THR A 22 13.02 12.72 31.04
CA THR A 22 14.37 12.72 30.44
C THR A 22 14.92 11.31 30.23
N TYR A 23 14.72 10.41 31.21
CA TYR A 23 15.11 9.00 31.04
C TYR A 23 14.40 8.35 29.85
N ARG A 24 13.09 8.54 29.72
CA ARG A 24 12.29 8.01 28.62
C ARG A 24 12.69 8.59 27.25
N TYR A 25 13.10 9.85 27.21
CA TYR A 25 13.44 10.58 25.99
C TYR A 25 14.90 10.38 25.52
N TYR A 26 15.83 10.15 26.46
CA TYR A 26 17.27 10.07 26.14
C TYR A 26 17.88 8.68 26.30
N TRP A 27 17.13 7.69 26.80
CA TRP A 27 17.66 6.33 26.90
C TRP A 27 17.25 5.52 25.68
N PRO A 28 18.19 5.10 24.82
CA PRO A 28 17.85 4.25 23.69
C PRO A 28 17.23 2.94 24.19
N GLU A 29 16.29 2.40 23.43
CA GLU A 29 15.74 1.07 23.69
C GLU A 29 16.87 0.04 23.77
N SER A 30 16.73 -0.95 24.64
CA SER A 30 17.71 -2.03 24.70
C SER A 30 17.61 -2.92 23.44
N ILE A 31 18.72 -3.51 23.04
CA ILE A 31 18.75 -4.46 21.93
C ILE A 31 17.75 -5.60 22.15
N GLU A 32 17.57 -6.06 23.40
CA GLU A 32 16.60 -7.10 23.75
C GLU A 32 15.16 -6.65 23.48
N SER A 33 14.80 -5.39 23.81
CA SER A 33 13.48 -4.83 23.51
C SER A 33 13.23 -4.72 22.00
N VAL A 34 14.21 -4.24 21.27
CA VAL A 34 14.14 -4.09 19.80
C VAL A 34 14.02 -5.47 19.14
N SER A 35 14.82 -6.46 19.56
CA SER A 35 14.73 -7.83 19.05
C SER A 35 13.36 -8.44 19.30
N SER A 36 12.79 -8.25 20.50
CA SER A 36 11.47 -8.77 20.83
C SER A 36 10.37 -8.16 19.96
N LYS A 37 10.45 -6.85 19.67
CA LYS A 37 9.53 -6.19 18.75
C LYS A 37 9.63 -6.76 17.33
N TRP A 38 10.86 -6.94 16.85
CA TRP A 38 11.10 -7.51 15.52
C TRP A 38 10.60 -8.96 15.43
N GLU A 39 10.82 -9.79 16.45
CA GLU A 39 10.35 -11.18 16.52
C GLU A 39 8.81 -11.29 16.45
N GLU A 40 8.07 -10.25 16.83
CA GLU A 40 6.61 -10.18 16.75
C GLU A 40 6.12 -9.58 15.41
N SER A 41 7.03 -9.16 14.53
CA SER A 41 6.70 -8.49 13.26
C SER A 41 6.54 -9.46 12.11
N THR A 42 5.84 -9.04 11.05
CA THR A 42 5.72 -9.82 9.80
C THR A 42 7.05 -9.96 9.07
N HIS A 43 8.01 -9.04 9.30
CA HIS A 43 9.36 -9.15 8.74
C HIS A 43 10.17 -10.34 9.29
N SER A 44 9.79 -10.89 10.44
CA SER A 44 10.44 -12.05 11.05
C SER A 44 9.71 -13.37 10.79
N ASP A 45 8.52 -13.34 10.19
CA ASP A 45 7.69 -14.53 9.96
C ASP A 45 8.25 -15.40 8.82
N ALA A 46 9.19 -16.27 9.17
CA ALA A 46 9.82 -17.20 8.24
C ALA A 46 8.85 -18.24 7.65
N GLY A 47 7.63 -18.35 8.17
CA GLY A 47 6.60 -19.25 7.65
C GLY A 47 5.66 -18.60 6.66
N SER A 48 5.78 -17.29 6.41
CA SER A 48 4.94 -16.61 5.44
C SER A 48 5.28 -16.99 4.00
N ASP A 49 4.28 -16.95 3.11
CA ASP A 49 4.45 -17.23 1.68
C ASP A 49 5.52 -16.33 1.03
N SER A 50 5.72 -15.14 1.58
CA SER A 50 6.76 -14.21 1.10
C SER A 50 8.18 -14.76 1.21
N PHE A 51 8.45 -15.69 2.13
CA PHE A 51 9.78 -16.24 2.37
C PHE A 51 9.87 -17.74 2.07
N THR A 52 8.75 -18.45 1.90
CA THR A 52 8.70 -19.89 1.64
C THR A 52 8.37 -20.26 0.20
N HIS A 53 8.00 -19.29 -0.64
CA HIS A 53 7.51 -19.52 -2.01
C HIS A 53 8.44 -20.38 -2.88
N TRP A 54 9.75 -20.29 -2.67
CA TRP A 54 10.77 -21.03 -3.45
C TRP A 54 11.38 -22.23 -2.71
N ASP A 55 10.85 -22.61 -1.55
CA ASP A 55 11.45 -23.68 -0.72
C ASP A 55 11.37 -25.06 -1.38
N GLU A 56 10.39 -25.28 -2.23
CA GLU A 56 10.18 -26.54 -2.96
C GLU A 56 10.85 -26.55 -4.36
N ASP A 57 11.48 -25.44 -4.78
CA ASP A 57 12.21 -25.37 -6.05
C ASP A 57 13.51 -26.20 -5.99
N ASP A 58 14.03 -26.60 -7.15
CA ASP A 58 15.29 -27.35 -7.26
C ASP A 58 16.24 -26.64 -8.26
N PRO A 59 17.26 -25.91 -7.79
CA PRO A 59 17.59 -25.60 -6.38
C PRO A 59 16.63 -24.59 -5.74
N PRO A 60 16.50 -24.59 -4.39
CA PRO A 60 15.63 -23.66 -3.66
C PRO A 60 16.28 -22.27 -3.57
N LEU A 61 16.17 -21.49 -4.64
CA LEU A 61 16.78 -20.19 -4.77
C LEU A 61 15.75 -19.14 -5.16
N ILE A 62 15.84 -17.98 -4.54
CA ILE A 62 15.01 -16.81 -4.87
C ILE A 62 15.61 -16.10 -6.10
N PRO A 63 14.88 -15.95 -7.20
CA PRO A 63 15.36 -15.28 -8.41
C PRO A 63 15.79 -13.83 -8.17
N THR A 64 16.75 -13.33 -8.95
CA THR A 64 17.33 -11.99 -8.81
C THR A 64 16.27 -10.87 -8.86
N ASN A 65 15.23 -11.02 -9.67
CA ASN A 65 14.13 -10.06 -9.77
C ASN A 65 13.17 -10.07 -8.56
N CYS A 66 13.27 -11.08 -7.70
CA CYS A 66 12.44 -11.22 -6.49
C CYS A 66 13.26 -10.99 -5.21
N ALA A 67 14.54 -11.32 -5.23
CA ALA A 67 15.40 -11.38 -4.05
C ALA A 67 15.57 -10.04 -3.33
N LYS A 68 15.43 -8.90 -4.02
CA LYS A 68 15.43 -7.56 -3.40
C LYS A 68 14.45 -7.46 -2.25
N CYS A 69 13.24 -8.00 -2.39
CA CYS A 69 12.17 -7.86 -1.42
C CYS A 69 11.98 -9.11 -0.54
N HIS A 70 12.35 -10.28 -1.07
CA HIS A 70 12.07 -11.57 -0.45
C HIS A 70 13.28 -12.19 0.28
N SER A 71 14.40 -11.46 0.39
CA SER A 71 15.62 -11.94 1.05
C SER A 71 16.45 -10.79 1.63
N THR A 72 16.96 -10.96 2.84
CA THR A 72 17.96 -10.03 3.39
C THR A 72 19.22 -9.97 2.53
N TYR A 73 19.66 -11.11 1.99
CA TYR A 73 20.86 -11.14 1.16
C TYR A 73 20.66 -10.44 -0.17
N GLY A 74 19.53 -10.69 -0.84
CA GLY A 74 19.17 -10.01 -2.08
C GLY A 74 18.94 -8.49 -1.89
N TYR A 75 18.37 -8.08 -0.75
CA TYR A 75 18.26 -6.65 -0.44
C TYR A 75 19.63 -5.99 -0.22
N ARG A 76 20.55 -6.66 0.50
CA ARG A 76 21.91 -6.16 0.72
C ARG A 76 22.74 -6.11 -0.56
N ASP A 77 22.55 -7.09 -1.44
CA ASP A 77 23.12 -7.11 -2.78
C ASP A 77 22.60 -5.90 -3.57
N PHE A 78 21.29 -5.72 -3.66
CA PHE A 78 20.68 -4.53 -4.28
C PHE A 78 21.23 -3.20 -3.76
N MET A 79 21.56 -3.14 -2.47
CA MET A 79 22.12 -1.94 -1.83
C MET A 79 23.63 -1.78 -2.06
N GLY A 80 24.31 -2.78 -2.63
CA GLY A 80 25.78 -2.83 -2.70
C GLY A 80 26.44 -3.03 -1.34
N ALA A 81 25.68 -3.44 -0.31
CA ALA A 81 26.19 -3.61 1.07
C ALA A 81 27.10 -4.84 1.25
N ASP A 82 27.19 -5.70 0.25
CA ASP A 82 28.12 -6.84 0.16
C ASP A 82 29.35 -6.55 -0.74
N GLY A 83 29.38 -5.37 -1.38
CA GLY A 83 30.45 -4.92 -2.25
C GLY A 83 30.13 -5.09 -3.75
N SER A 84 28.90 -5.51 -4.08
CA SER A 84 28.39 -5.59 -5.46
C SER A 84 28.00 -4.21 -6.02
N THR A 85 27.42 -4.18 -7.22
CA THR A 85 26.93 -2.96 -7.85
C THR A 85 25.60 -2.52 -7.22
N GLU A 86 25.54 -1.30 -6.73
CA GLU A 86 24.30 -0.72 -6.19
C GLU A 86 23.14 -0.72 -7.20
N ARG A 87 21.92 -0.89 -6.70
CA ARG A 87 20.65 -0.91 -7.44
C ARG A 87 20.50 -2.08 -8.42
N GLN A 88 21.25 -3.13 -8.19
CA GLN A 88 21.17 -4.37 -8.95
C GLN A 88 21.27 -5.56 -7.99
N VAL A 89 20.44 -6.58 -8.18
CA VAL A 89 20.64 -7.90 -7.58
C VAL A 89 21.33 -8.75 -8.63
N ASP A 90 22.59 -9.13 -8.41
CA ASP A 90 23.41 -9.82 -9.41
C ASP A 90 23.47 -11.35 -9.17
N GLU A 91 23.10 -11.83 -7.97
CA GLU A 91 23.05 -13.24 -7.64
C GLU A 91 21.67 -13.65 -7.10
N GLN A 92 21.26 -14.91 -7.34
CA GLN A 92 20.08 -15.50 -6.70
C GLN A 92 20.35 -15.65 -5.20
N ALA A 93 19.32 -15.40 -4.37
CA ALA A 93 19.44 -15.55 -2.93
C ALA A 93 18.99 -16.95 -2.47
N GLU A 94 19.61 -17.46 -1.40
CA GLU A 94 19.16 -18.68 -0.75
C GLU A 94 17.81 -18.43 -0.03
N THR A 95 16.93 -19.44 -0.03
CA THR A 95 15.71 -19.45 0.77
C THR A 95 16.00 -19.58 2.26
N GLY A 96 14.96 -19.49 3.11
CA GLY A 96 15.10 -19.64 4.56
C GLY A 96 15.59 -18.38 5.26
N THR A 97 15.53 -17.22 4.60
CA THR A 97 15.80 -15.91 5.21
C THR A 97 14.55 -15.08 5.31
N VAL A 98 14.55 -14.12 6.22
CA VAL A 98 13.51 -13.10 6.43
C VAL A 98 14.15 -11.72 6.30
N VAL A 99 13.45 -10.63 6.61
CA VAL A 99 14.04 -9.29 6.68
C VAL A 99 14.77 -9.12 8.02
N PHE A 100 16.04 -9.49 8.06
CA PHE A 100 16.88 -9.33 9.25
C PHE A 100 17.32 -7.88 9.48
N CYS A 101 17.78 -7.59 10.68
CA CYS A 101 18.31 -6.28 11.08
C CYS A 101 19.30 -5.69 10.05
N SER A 102 20.15 -6.52 9.46
CA SER A 102 21.17 -6.10 8.50
C SER A 102 20.63 -5.71 7.12
N ALA A 103 19.34 -5.91 6.83
CA ALA A 103 18.69 -5.35 5.65
C ALA A 103 18.58 -3.82 5.79
N CYS A 104 18.15 -3.34 6.95
CA CYS A 104 17.97 -1.91 7.22
C CYS A 104 19.20 -1.25 7.87
N HIS A 105 19.95 -2.01 8.69
CA HIS A 105 21.12 -1.52 9.44
C HIS A 105 22.43 -1.88 8.72
N ASN A 106 22.75 -1.11 7.69
CA ASN A 106 24.03 -1.13 6.95
C ASN A 106 24.32 0.28 6.41
N ASP A 107 25.57 0.56 6.04
CA ASP A 107 25.99 1.88 5.62
C ASP A 107 25.24 2.40 4.38
N PRO A 108 25.12 1.65 3.26
CA PRO A 108 24.34 2.10 2.10
C PRO A 108 22.88 2.43 2.41
N ALA A 109 22.20 1.63 3.27
CA ALA A 109 20.84 1.91 3.68
C ALA A 109 20.71 3.21 4.47
N HIS A 110 21.70 3.52 5.32
CA HIS A 110 21.73 4.77 6.09
C HIS A 110 22.01 6.02 5.22
N GLU A 111 22.66 5.85 4.08
CA GLU A 111 23.00 6.93 3.16
C GLU A 111 21.94 7.12 2.07
N MET A 112 20.94 6.24 1.99
CA MET A 112 19.88 6.32 0.98
C MET A 112 18.99 7.55 1.18
N THR A 113 18.86 8.37 0.15
CA THR A 113 18.02 9.59 0.14
C THR A 113 17.10 9.67 -1.07
N SER A 114 17.07 8.62 -1.91
CA SER A 114 16.23 8.57 -3.10
C SER A 114 15.76 7.15 -3.41
N VAL A 115 14.59 7.06 -4.03
CA VAL A 115 13.98 5.79 -4.46
C VAL A 115 13.48 5.93 -5.89
N ALA A 116 13.86 5.00 -6.76
CA ALA A 116 13.26 4.86 -8.08
C ALA A 116 12.04 3.94 -7.99
N PHE A 117 10.89 4.44 -8.44
CA PHE A 117 9.62 3.70 -8.49
C PHE A 117 9.48 2.91 -9.80
N PRO A 118 8.55 1.93 -9.88
CA PRO A 118 8.29 1.18 -11.12
C PRO A 118 7.93 2.07 -12.33
N SER A 119 7.40 3.25 -12.10
CA SER A 119 7.13 4.27 -13.14
C SER A 119 8.39 4.90 -13.75
N GLU A 120 9.58 4.50 -13.30
CA GLU A 120 10.87 5.13 -13.57
C GLU A 120 11.06 6.52 -12.95
N ASN A 121 10.04 7.06 -12.28
CA ASN A 121 10.19 8.29 -11.51
C ASN A 121 11.08 8.06 -10.29
N THR A 122 11.98 9.00 -10.04
CA THR A 122 12.84 8.98 -8.84
C THR A 122 12.38 10.08 -7.90
N ILE A 123 12.16 9.70 -6.64
CA ILE A 123 11.81 10.63 -5.57
C ILE A 123 13.05 10.81 -4.70
N ASP A 124 13.47 12.07 -4.57
CA ASP A 124 14.67 12.49 -3.86
C ASP A 124 14.33 13.16 -2.52
N GLN A 125 15.37 13.46 -1.75
CA GLN A 125 15.29 14.16 -0.46
C GLN A 125 14.51 13.37 0.61
N LEU A 126 14.51 12.06 0.49
CA LEU A 126 13.93 11.15 1.48
C LEU A 126 14.85 10.99 2.69
N GLY A 127 14.24 10.67 3.83
CA GLY A 127 14.93 10.23 5.03
C GLY A 127 15.04 8.72 5.12
N ARG A 128 14.95 8.19 6.33
CA ARG A 128 15.05 6.75 6.60
C ARG A 128 13.92 5.92 6.00
N GLU A 129 12.80 6.53 5.70
CA GLU A 129 11.66 5.90 5.02
C GLU A 129 12.01 5.36 3.63
N ALA A 130 13.08 5.88 3.00
CA ALA A 130 13.57 5.39 1.72
C ALA A 130 13.86 3.87 1.74
N ILE A 131 14.30 3.35 2.88
CA ILE A 131 14.57 1.93 3.09
C ILE A 131 13.28 1.10 2.94
N CYS A 132 12.19 1.55 3.56
CA CYS A 132 10.88 0.88 3.50
C CYS A 132 10.33 0.88 2.07
N MET A 133 10.46 2.01 1.38
CA MET A 133 9.91 2.23 0.05
C MET A 133 10.52 1.32 -1.01
N GLN A 134 11.72 0.77 -0.80
CA GLN A 134 12.33 -0.15 -1.76
C GLN A 134 11.50 -1.43 -1.99
N CYS A 135 10.74 -1.87 -0.98
CA CYS A 135 9.89 -3.05 -1.05
C CYS A 135 8.40 -2.68 -1.07
N HIS A 136 8.00 -1.57 -0.41
CA HIS A 136 6.59 -1.16 -0.27
C HIS A 136 6.11 -0.21 -1.39
N GLN A 137 6.52 -0.45 -2.64
CA GLN A 137 6.19 0.40 -3.79
C GLN A 137 5.48 -0.34 -4.93
N GLY A 138 5.19 -1.63 -4.76
CA GLY A 138 4.72 -2.49 -5.85
C GLY A 138 5.80 -2.80 -6.90
N LEU A 139 5.40 -3.45 -7.99
CA LEU A 139 6.29 -3.82 -9.11
C LEU A 139 5.82 -3.25 -10.46
N ARG A 140 4.68 -2.59 -10.51
CA ARG A 140 4.05 -2.07 -11.73
C ARG A 140 3.58 -0.64 -11.52
N SER A 141 3.26 0.03 -12.62
CA SER A 141 2.88 1.44 -12.64
C SER A 141 1.89 1.74 -13.77
N THR A 142 1.41 2.97 -13.85
CA THR A 142 0.67 3.51 -14.99
C THR A 142 1.33 3.14 -16.32
N GLY A 143 2.66 3.30 -16.43
CA GLY A 143 3.39 3.06 -17.68
C GLY A 143 3.35 1.62 -18.16
N ASP A 144 3.36 0.64 -17.23
CA ASP A 144 3.20 -0.78 -17.59
C ASP A 144 1.84 -1.06 -18.20
N VAL A 145 0.79 -0.46 -17.62
CA VAL A 145 -0.58 -0.61 -18.13
C VAL A 145 -0.72 0.07 -19.49
N GLU A 146 -0.24 1.33 -19.63
CA GLU A 146 -0.24 2.05 -20.91
C GLU A 146 0.46 1.27 -22.02
N GLN A 147 1.62 0.69 -21.71
CA GLN A 147 2.37 -0.12 -22.66
C GLN A 147 1.62 -1.38 -23.08
N ALA A 148 0.97 -2.05 -22.15
CA ALA A 148 0.26 -3.31 -22.42
C ALA A 148 -0.96 -3.08 -23.31
N ILE A 149 -1.73 -2.02 -23.08
CA ILE A 149 -2.98 -1.73 -23.81
C ILE A 149 -2.77 -0.92 -25.10
N ALA A 150 -1.55 -0.45 -25.36
CA ALA A 150 -1.26 0.46 -26.46
C ALA A 150 -1.68 -0.08 -27.83
N GLY A 151 -2.49 0.68 -28.53
CA GLY A 151 -2.89 0.40 -29.93
C GLY A 151 -4.04 -0.59 -30.07
N TYR A 152 -4.60 -1.09 -29.01
CA TYR A 152 -5.81 -1.90 -29.03
C TYR A 152 -7.08 -1.05 -28.86
N PRO A 153 -8.20 -1.41 -29.50
CA PRO A 153 -9.48 -0.77 -29.24
C PRO A 153 -9.97 -1.03 -27.83
N GLU A 154 -10.57 -0.01 -27.20
CA GLU A 154 -10.90 0.03 -25.75
C GLU A 154 -11.69 -1.18 -25.26
N ASP A 155 -12.70 -1.62 -26.01
CA ASP A 155 -13.69 -2.63 -25.61
C ASP A 155 -13.55 -3.93 -26.42
N GLN A 156 -12.43 -4.09 -27.15
CA GLN A 156 -12.15 -5.33 -27.87
C GLN A 156 -11.39 -6.32 -26.99
N VAL A 157 -11.87 -7.54 -26.91
CA VAL A 157 -11.11 -8.65 -26.29
C VAL A 157 -9.85 -8.92 -27.10
N VAL A 158 -8.71 -9.00 -26.43
CA VAL A 158 -7.38 -9.18 -27.02
C VAL A 158 -6.69 -10.36 -26.34
N ASP A 159 -6.39 -11.39 -27.10
CA ASP A 159 -5.83 -12.67 -26.61
C ASP A 159 -4.45 -12.49 -25.92
N GLU A 160 -3.70 -11.44 -26.29
CA GLU A 160 -2.39 -11.13 -25.73
C GLU A 160 -2.46 -10.38 -24.40
N LEU A 161 -3.61 -9.79 -24.07
CA LEU A 161 -3.79 -9.08 -22.81
C LEU A 161 -3.97 -10.07 -21.65
N GLN A 162 -3.39 -9.69 -20.53
CA GLN A 162 -3.51 -10.42 -19.26
C GLN A 162 -3.68 -9.42 -18.13
N PHE A 163 -4.14 -9.89 -16.98
CA PHE A 163 -4.15 -9.10 -15.77
C PHE A 163 -2.72 -8.67 -15.39
N ILE A 164 -2.56 -7.40 -15.08
CA ILE A 164 -1.29 -6.81 -14.63
C ILE A 164 -1.33 -6.76 -13.10
N ASN A 165 -0.63 -7.69 -12.47
CA ASN A 165 -0.51 -7.71 -11.02
C ASN A 165 0.44 -6.62 -10.54
N VAL A 166 -0.06 -5.65 -9.76
CA VAL A 166 0.77 -4.63 -9.12
C VAL A 166 1.75 -5.23 -8.12
N HIS A 167 1.53 -6.47 -7.73
CA HIS A 167 2.15 -7.16 -6.62
C HIS A 167 1.67 -6.58 -5.27
N TYR A 168 2.30 -6.93 -4.14
CA TYR A 168 1.83 -6.55 -2.82
C TYR A 168 2.52 -5.28 -2.31
N GLN A 169 1.94 -4.67 -1.26
CA GLN A 169 2.57 -3.63 -0.47
C GLN A 169 2.88 -2.36 -1.26
N VAL A 170 1.86 -1.65 -1.69
CA VAL A 170 1.98 -0.44 -2.52
C VAL A 170 1.92 0.87 -1.73
N ALA A 171 1.99 0.82 -0.40
CA ALA A 171 1.82 1.97 0.49
C ALA A 171 2.67 3.19 0.12
N ALA A 172 3.92 2.99 -0.29
CA ALA A 172 4.78 4.08 -0.73
C ALA A 172 4.29 4.71 -2.05
N ALA A 173 3.83 3.88 -3.00
CA ALA A 173 3.28 4.39 -4.25
C ALA A 173 1.96 5.14 -4.02
N THR A 174 1.12 4.67 -3.10
CA THR A 174 -0.10 5.37 -2.67
C THR A 174 0.24 6.72 -2.03
N LEU A 175 1.17 6.75 -1.05
CA LEU A 175 1.57 7.96 -0.34
C LEU A 175 2.03 9.07 -1.30
N PHE A 176 2.85 8.73 -2.29
CA PHE A 176 3.40 9.68 -3.25
C PHE A 176 2.49 9.97 -4.45
N GLY A 177 1.39 9.26 -4.62
CA GLY A 177 0.36 9.55 -5.61
C GLY A 177 0.91 9.78 -7.02
N ASN A 178 0.63 10.95 -7.59
CA ASN A 178 1.09 11.33 -8.93
C ASN A 178 2.61 11.37 -9.09
N GLU A 179 3.37 11.64 -8.04
CA GLU A 179 4.84 11.60 -8.12
C GLU A 179 5.36 10.18 -8.36
N ALA A 180 4.74 9.16 -7.72
CA ALA A 180 5.09 7.75 -7.89
C ALA A 180 4.41 7.08 -9.08
N ARG A 181 3.19 7.50 -9.45
CA ARG A 181 2.38 6.95 -10.54
C ARG A 181 2.13 5.45 -10.43
N GLY A 182 1.89 4.95 -9.21
CA GLY A 182 1.69 3.53 -8.94
C GLY A 182 0.36 2.98 -9.48
N GLY A 183 -0.77 3.65 -9.19
CA GLY A 183 -2.07 3.34 -9.80
C GLY A 183 -2.15 3.84 -11.24
N TYR A 184 -3.05 3.27 -12.04
CA TYR A 184 -3.27 3.73 -13.41
C TYR A 184 -3.95 5.10 -13.41
N GLN A 185 -3.29 6.07 -13.99
CA GLN A 185 -3.76 7.45 -14.11
C GLN A 185 -4.34 7.66 -15.51
N TYR A 186 -5.63 7.97 -15.56
CA TYR A 186 -6.33 8.19 -16.83
C TYR A 186 -5.82 9.44 -17.55
N PRO A 187 -5.67 9.40 -18.87
CA PRO A 187 -5.27 10.55 -19.65
C PRO A 187 -6.20 11.75 -19.42
N ASP A 188 -5.63 12.95 -19.47
CA ASP A 188 -6.35 14.23 -19.29
C ASP A 188 -6.95 14.45 -17.88
N GLN A 189 -6.68 13.57 -16.93
CA GLN A 189 -7.02 13.75 -15.52
C GLN A 189 -5.81 14.22 -14.71
N ALA A 190 -6.07 15.07 -13.72
CA ALA A 190 -5.06 15.51 -12.77
C ALA A 190 -5.18 14.72 -11.47
N TYR A 191 -4.03 14.27 -10.95
CA TYR A 191 -3.95 13.50 -9.72
C TYR A 191 -3.15 14.25 -8.66
N VAL A 192 -3.48 14.00 -7.38
CA VAL A 192 -2.74 14.59 -6.26
C VAL A 192 -1.36 13.96 -6.15
N ASP A 193 -0.39 14.78 -5.75
CA ASP A 193 0.97 14.39 -5.40
C ASP A 193 1.01 13.74 -4.01
N ARG A 194 2.20 13.68 -3.40
CA ARG A 194 2.42 13.17 -2.05
C ARG A 194 1.43 13.76 -1.05
N PHE A 195 0.76 12.90 -0.31
CA PHE A 195 -0.01 13.33 0.85
C PHE A 195 0.95 13.80 1.96
N LYS A 196 0.73 15.02 2.45
CA LYS A 196 1.41 15.58 3.61
C LYS A 196 0.41 15.70 4.73
N HIS A 197 0.64 14.95 5.79
CA HIS A 197 -0.29 14.92 6.92
C HIS A 197 -0.12 16.18 7.80
N ASP A 198 1.05 16.32 8.42
CA ASP A 198 1.45 17.44 9.27
C ASP A 198 2.98 17.47 9.33
N ASP A 199 3.60 18.64 9.51
CA ASP A 199 5.07 18.80 9.53
C ASP A 199 5.78 17.89 10.54
N THR A 200 5.07 17.28 11.48
CA THR A 200 5.61 16.40 12.53
C THR A 200 5.32 14.91 12.27
N VAL A 201 4.49 14.57 11.27
CA VAL A 201 4.07 13.20 10.93
C VAL A 201 4.07 13.04 9.42
N GLU A 202 5.24 12.96 8.81
CA GLU A 202 5.40 12.90 7.35
C GLU A 202 6.01 11.59 6.83
N THR A 203 6.63 10.79 7.72
CA THR A 203 7.40 9.61 7.30
C THR A 203 6.78 8.31 7.82
N CYS A 204 7.12 7.20 7.18
CA CYS A 204 6.63 5.88 7.57
C CYS A 204 6.87 5.57 9.06
N ILE A 205 8.06 5.91 9.56
CA ILE A 205 8.50 5.57 10.92
C ILE A 205 7.90 6.43 12.02
N GLU A 206 7.18 7.48 11.66
CA GLU A 206 6.46 8.34 12.61
C GLU A 206 5.07 7.78 12.94
N CYS A 207 4.53 6.93 12.06
CA CYS A 207 3.28 6.20 12.27
C CYS A 207 3.54 4.73 12.62
N HIS A 208 4.51 4.10 11.96
CA HIS A 208 4.86 2.69 12.15
C HIS A 208 6.12 2.55 12.99
N ASP A 209 6.06 1.85 14.12
CA ASP A 209 7.28 1.44 14.84
C ASP A 209 8.16 0.60 13.89
N PRO A 210 9.40 1.01 13.60
CA PRO A 210 10.19 0.39 12.53
C PRO A 210 10.59 -1.07 12.81
N HIS A 211 10.47 -1.54 14.04
CA HIS A 211 10.82 -2.89 14.42
C HIS A 211 9.62 -3.83 14.53
N SER A 212 8.52 -3.38 15.13
CA SER A 212 7.29 -4.18 15.22
C SER A 212 6.34 -3.97 14.05
N GLN A 213 6.54 -2.96 13.20
CA GLN A 213 5.66 -2.45 12.13
C GLN A 213 4.25 -2.04 12.62
N ARG A 214 4.01 -2.05 13.92
CA ARG A 214 2.73 -1.64 14.50
C ARG A 214 2.55 -0.13 14.45
N ILE A 215 1.31 0.29 14.27
CA ILE A 215 0.94 1.70 14.31
C ILE A 215 0.86 2.16 15.77
N THR A 216 1.44 3.31 16.06
CA THR A 216 1.40 3.96 17.39
C THR A 216 0.18 4.87 17.46
N VAL A 217 -1.00 4.30 17.76
CA VAL A 217 -2.30 5.01 17.78
C VAL A 217 -2.33 6.17 18.77
N GLU A 218 -1.56 6.09 19.85
CA GLU A 218 -1.49 7.14 20.86
C GLU A 218 -1.01 8.48 20.28
N GLU A 219 -0.21 8.47 19.25
CA GLU A 219 0.27 9.69 18.57
C GLU A 219 -0.86 10.33 17.74
N CYS A 220 -1.72 9.52 17.12
CA CYS A 220 -2.88 10.00 16.38
C CYS A 220 -3.88 10.71 17.30
N SER A 221 -4.10 10.19 18.51
CA SER A 221 -5.07 10.69 19.48
C SER A 221 -4.78 12.12 19.99
N VAL A 222 -3.58 12.60 19.79
CA VAL A 222 -3.19 13.98 20.17
C VAL A 222 -3.97 15.03 19.36
N CYS A 223 -4.22 14.76 18.08
CA CYS A 223 -4.94 15.65 17.17
C CYS A 223 -6.33 15.11 16.83
N HIS A 224 -6.48 13.80 16.63
CA HIS A 224 -7.74 13.16 16.29
C HIS A 224 -8.50 12.74 17.55
N LEU A 225 -9.29 13.67 18.09
CA LEU A 225 -10.06 13.44 19.30
C LEU A 225 -11.09 12.33 19.11
N GLY A 226 -11.00 11.28 19.93
CA GLY A 226 -11.88 10.11 19.86
C GLY A 226 -11.19 8.86 19.29
N VAL A 227 -9.99 8.99 18.73
CA VAL A 227 -9.15 7.86 18.34
C VAL A 227 -8.50 7.30 19.61
N VAL A 228 -8.83 6.05 19.95
CA VAL A 228 -8.35 5.34 21.15
C VAL A 228 -7.66 4.03 20.77
N ASP A 229 -8.12 3.40 19.69
CA ASP A 229 -7.54 2.16 19.17
C ASP A 229 -7.44 2.18 17.64
N TYR A 230 -6.86 1.13 17.08
CA TYR A 230 -6.62 1.00 15.64
C TYR A 230 -7.91 1.10 14.79
N SER A 231 -9.03 0.57 15.30
CA SER A 231 -10.30 0.59 14.57
C SER A 231 -10.88 1.99 14.41
N ASP A 232 -10.57 2.89 15.36
CA ASP A 232 -11.04 4.28 15.33
C ASP A 232 -10.41 5.11 14.21
N LEU A 233 -9.22 4.71 13.71
CA LEU A 233 -8.56 5.39 12.59
C LEU A 233 -9.45 5.44 11.34
N ARG A 234 -10.27 4.42 11.13
CA ARG A 234 -11.21 4.35 10.01
C ARG A 234 -12.34 5.38 10.09
N SER A 235 -12.58 5.95 11.27
CA SER A 235 -13.61 6.98 11.49
C SER A 235 -13.12 8.41 11.22
N ILE A 236 -11.81 8.59 10.95
CA ILE A 236 -11.25 9.92 10.70
C ILE A 236 -11.78 10.48 9.39
N ARG A 237 -12.26 11.73 9.47
CA ARG A 237 -12.73 12.51 8.33
C ARG A 237 -12.30 13.97 8.48
N THR A 238 -11.75 14.56 7.44
CA THR A 238 -11.29 15.95 7.39
C THR A 238 -11.97 16.76 6.28
N THR A 239 -12.96 16.18 5.58
CA THR A 239 -13.69 16.79 4.46
C THR A 239 -15.20 16.73 4.69
N GLU A 240 -15.94 17.66 4.07
CA GLU A 240 -17.41 17.66 4.03
C GLU A 240 -17.96 17.06 2.71
N ASN A 241 -17.09 16.61 1.81
CA ASN A 241 -17.51 15.98 0.56
C ASN A 241 -18.01 14.56 0.81
N ASP A 242 -19.06 14.19 0.14
CA ASP A 242 -19.63 12.86 0.03
C ASP A 242 -19.06 12.26 -1.28
N TYR A 243 -18.09 11.36 -1.16
CA TYR A 243 -17.39 10.85 -2.34
C TYR A 243 -18.10 9.64 -2.96
N ASP A 244 -18.79 8.82 -2.15
CA ASP A 244 -19.51 7.63 -2.60
C ASP A 244 -20.99 7.88 -2.91
N GLY A 245 -21.50 9.10 -2.60
CA GLY A 245 -22.83 9.55 -2.98
C GLY A 245 -23.96 8.96 -2.13
N ASP A 246 -23.69 8.37 -0.96
CA ASP A 246 -24.69 7.76 -0.10
C ASP A 246 -25.44 8.78 0.78
N GLY A 247 -24.98 10.04 0.83
CA GLY A 247 -25.53 11.14 1.61
C GLY A 247 -25.02 11.20 3.05
N ASN A 248 -24.09 10.35 3.46
CA ASN A 248 -23.55 10.26 4.80
C ASN A 248 -22.19 10.92 4.96
N ILE A 249 -22.14 12.21 5.12
CA ILE A 249 -20.89 12.98 5.35
C ILE A 249 -20.33 12.88 6.77
N GLN A 250 -20.82 11.94 7.60
CA GLN A 250 -20.35 11.75 8.98
C GLN A 250 -19.46 10.52 9.15
N GLU A 251 -19.41 9.65 8.20
CA GLU A 251 -18.53 8.49 8.24
C GLU A 251 -17.09 8.87 7.92
N GLY A 252 -16.14 7.98 8.25
CA GLY A 252 -14.74 8.19 7.95
C GLY A 252 -14.41 7.95 6.47
N VAL A 253 -13.40 8.62 5.96
CA VAL A 253 -12.98 8.50 4.55
C VAL A 253 -12.62 7.05 4.14
N ALA A 254 -12.25 6.22 5.10
CA ALA A 254 -12.00 4.79 4.87
C ALA A 254 -13.26 4.04 4.36
N LEU A 255 -14.45 4.42 4.84
CA LEU A 255 -15.70 3.79 4.42
C LEU A 255 -16.12 4.25 3.03
N GLU A 256 -15.91 5.52 2.70
CA GLU A 256 -16.09 6.04 1.34
C GLU A 256 -15.19 5.35 0.30
N ILE A 257 -13.93 5.12 0.65
CA ILE A 257 -13.01 4.36 -0.20
C ILE A 257 -13.49 2.92 -0.37
N GLU A 258 -13.95 2.28 0.71
CA GLU A 258 -14.44 0.91 0.67
C GLU A 258 -15.71 0.79 -0.19
N ALA A 259 -16.65 1.74 -0.06
CA ALA A 259 -17.86 1.78 -0.88
C ALA A 259 -17.53 1.96 -2.36
N LEU A 260 -16.70 2.97 -2.72
CA LEU A 260 -16.26 3.15 -4.10
C LEU A 260 -15.49 1.94 -4.66
N HIS A 261 -14.67 1.30 -3.85
CA HIS A 261 -13.95 0.10 -4.24
C HIS A 261 -14.91 -1.07 -4.55
N GLN A 262 -15.98 -1.22 -3.76
CA GLN A 262 -17.05 -2.18 -4.04
C GLN A 262 -17.84 -1.83 -5.30
N MET A 263 -18.13 -0.53 -5.52
CA MET A 263 -18.77 -0.08 -6.76
C MET A 263 -17.93 -0.39 -7.98
N VAL A 264 -16.60 -0.18 -7.93
CA VAL A 264 -15.69 -0.54 -9.02
C VAL A 264 -15.74 -2.04 -9.27
N TYR A 265 -15.78 -2.88 -8.24
CA TYR A 265 -15.88 -4.33 -8.41
C TYR A 265 -17.20 -4.74 -9.08
N ALA A 266 -18.32 -4.20 -8.63
CA ALA A 266 -19.62 -4.46 -9.26
C ALA A 266 -19.63 -4.02 -10.73
N ALA A 267 -19.09 -2.83 -11.02
CA ALA A 267 -18.98 -2.33 -12.40
C ALA A 267 -18.06 -3.18 -13.30
N LEU A 268 -16.97 -3.74 -12.74
CA LEU A 268 -16.12 -4.72 -13.43
C LEU A 268 -16.91 -5.99 -13.80
N GLN A 269 -17.71 -6.50 -12.87
CA GLN A 269 -18.56 -7.69 -13.10
C GLN A 269 -19.64 -7.42 -14.16
N ASP A 270 -20.32 -6.27 -14.07
CA ASP A 270 -21.35 -5.88 -15.04
C ASP A 270 -20.77 -5.68 -16.43
N TYR A 271 -19.66 -4.96 -16.55
CA TYR A 271 -18.97 -4.81 -17.83
C TYR A 271 -18.53 -6.14 -18.45
N ALA A 272 -17.96 -7.02 -17.65
CA ALA A 272 -17.52 -8.34 -18.10
C ALA A 272 -18.71 -9.22 -18.55
N ARG A 273 -19.85 -9.12 -17.86
CA ARG A 273 -21.06 -9.85 -18.17
C ARG A 273 -21.77 -9.29 -19.40
N GLU A 274 -22.01 -7.98 -19.45
CA GLU A 274 -22.88 -7.33 -20.41
C GLU A 274 -22.18 -7.00 -21.74
N GLU A 275 -20.95 -6.46 -21.68
CA GLU A 275 -20.22 -6.00 -22.85
C GLU A 275 -19.28 -7.07 -23.42
N ILE A 276 -18.64 -7.88 -22.56
CA ILE A 276 -17.73 -8.94 -23.00
C ILE A 276 -18.46 -10.28 -23.16
N GLY A 277 -19.48 -10.55 -22.35
CA GLY A 277 -20.21 -11.80 -22.32
C GLY A 277 -19.46 -12.96 -21.65
N THR A 278 -18.46 -12.63 -20.82
CA THR A 278 -17.71 -13.57 -20.00
C THR A 278 -17.64 -13.02 -18.58
N PRO A 279 -18.55 -13.43 -17.67
CA PRO A 279 -18.57 -12.95 -16.29
C PRO A 279 -17.26 -13.24 -15.57
N LEU A 280 -16.89 -12.36 -14.63
CA LEU A 280 -15.65 -12.49 -13.85
C LEU A 280 -15.88 -12.39 -12.35
N ILE A 281 -14.99 -13.06 -11.60
CA ILE A 281 -14.86 -12.94 -10.15
C ILE A 281 -13.42 -12.65 -9.77
N TYR A 282 -13.23 -11.99 -8.61
CA TYR A 282 -11.93 -11.71 -8.01
C TYR A 282 -11.72 -12.54 -6.76
N ALA A 283 -10.64 -13.35 -6.74
CA ALA A 283 -10.20 -14.09 -5.55
C ALA A 283 -8.84 -13.56 -5.06
N LYS A 284 -8.62 -13.61 -3.73
CA LYS A 284 -7.38 -13.15 -3.09
C LYS A 284 -6.21 -14.11 -3.27
N GLN A 285 -6.12 -14.77 -4.41
CA GLN A 285 -5.04 -15.70 -4.76
C GLN A 285 -4.72 -15.57 -6.25
N PHE A 286 -3.43 -15.70 -6.60
CA PHE A 286 -2.99 -15.67 -7.99
C PHE A 286 -3.72 -16.73 -8.84
N PRO A 287 -4.20 -16.40 -10.05
CA PRO A 287 -4.04 -15.16 -10.83
C PRO A 287 -5.08 -14.05 -10.56
N TYR A 288 -5.80 -14.07 -9.48
CA TYR A 288 -6.74 -13.12 -8.91
C TYR A 288 -8.09 -13.03 -9.62
N PHE A 289 -8.13 -12.96 -10.94
CA PHE A 289 -9.36 -12.88 -11.72
C PHE A 289 -9.65 -14.21 -12.41
N PHE A 290 -10.87 -14.68 -12.22
CA PHE A 290 -11.35 -15.97 -12.74
C PHE A 290 -12.67 -15.78 -13.47
N ILE A 291 -13.03 -16.77 -14.29
CA ILE A 291 -14.36 -16.80 -14.93
C ILE A 291 -15.37 -17.21 -13.86
N ASP A 292 -16.42 -16.42 -13.72
CA ASP A 292 -17.61 -16.76 -12.96
C ASP A 292 -18.46 -17.69 -13.83
N SER A 293 -18.40 -18.97 -13.54
CA SER A 293 -18.92 -20.02 -14.43
C SER A 293 -20.43 -20.25 -14.27
N ASP A 294 -20.98 -19.89 -13.11
CA ASP A 294 -22.41 -20.01 -12.83
C ASP A 294 -23.13 -18.66 -12.75
N ASP A 295 -22.34 -17.55 -12.94
CA ASP A 295 -22.82 -16.17 -13.01
C ASP A 295 -23.58 -15.73 -11.74
N ASP A 296 -23.09 -16.15 -10.58
CA ASP A 296 -23.68 -15.77 -9.29
C ASP A 296 -22.94 -14.59 -8.59
N GLY A 297 -21.76 -14.21 -9.10
CA GLY A 297 -20.94 -13.11 -8.61
C GLY A 297 -20.13 -13.42 -7.35
N GLU A 298 -20.21 -14.63 -6.84
CA GLU A 298 -19.52 -15.10 -5.66
C GLU A 298 -18.29 -15.93 -6.05
N VAL A 299 -17.38 -16.17 -5.11
CA VAL A 299 -16.15 -16.95 -5.38
C VAL A 299 -16.29 -18.35 -4.85
N ASP A 300 -16.42 -19.31 -5.71
CA ASP A 300 -16.38 -20.72 -5.38
C ASP A 300 -14.96 -21.31 -5.48
N GLN A 301 -14.65 -22.30 -4.61
CA GLN A 301 -13.34 -22.95 -4.61
C GLN A 301 -13.03 -23.64 -5.96
N GLU A 302 -14.06 -24.11 -6.66
CA GLU A 302 -13.91 -24.79 -7.95
C GLU A 302 -13.58 -23.78 -9.07
N GLU A 303 -14.06 -22.54 -8.96
CA GLU A 303 -13.83 -21.46 -9.90
C GLU A 303 -12.49 -20.77 -9.68
N ALA A 304 -12.11 -20.55 -8.44
CA ALA A 304 -10.82 -19.97 -8.07
C ALA A 304 -9.65 -20.96 -8.25
N ALA A 305 -9.60 -21.61 -9.42
CA ALA A 305 -8.60 -22.60 -9.78
C ALA A 305 -7.91 -22.24 -11.10
N PHE A 306 -6.62 -22.52 -11.23
CA PHE A 306 -5.79 -22.10 -12.36
C PHE A 306 -6.37 -22.38 -13.76
N PRO A 307 -7.05 -23.51 -14.05
CA PRO A 307 -7.63 -23.71 -15.37
C PRO A 307 -8.76 -22.74 -15.71
N ASN A 308 -9.35 -22.06 -14.71
CA ASN A 308 -10.46 -21.13 -14.87
C ASN A 308 -10.01 -19.65 -14.83
N GLN A 309 -8.73 -19.38 -15.01
CA GLN A 309 -8.20 -18.02 -15.08
C GLN A 309 -8.94 -17.19 -16.14
N TYR A 310 -9.31 -15.95 -15.77
CA TYR A 310 -9.93 -15.02 -16.70
C TYR A 310 -8.98 -14.65 -17.85
N SER A 311 -9.48 -14.67 -19.07
CA SER A 311 -8.68 -14.42 -20.29
C SER A 311 -9.34 -13.50 -21.31
N ALA A 312 -10.57 -13.05 -21.07
CA ALA A 312 -11.28 -12.17 -21.99
C ALA A 312 -11.01 -10.68 -21.72
N TRP A 313 -9.72 -10.32 -21.70
CA TRP A 313 -9.28 -8.97 -21.34
C TRP A 313 -9.45 -7.98 -22.47
N THR A 314 -10.02 -6.80 -22.13
CA THR A 314 -10.01 -5.60 -22.98
C THR A 314 -9.11 -4.53 -22.36
N PRO A 315 -8.62 -3.52 -23.10
CA PRO A 315 -7.88 -2.41 -22.51
C PRO A 315 -8.60 -1.73 -21.35
N ARG A 316 -9.91 -1.48 -21.46
CA ARG A 316 -10.74 -0.89 -20.40
C ARG A 316 -10.74 -1.77 -19.15
N LEU A 317 -10.97 -3.08 -19.31
CA LEU A 317 -11.00 -4.00 -18.19
C LEU A 317 -9.63 -4.11 -17.48
N VAL A 318 -8.52 -4.15 -18.25
CA VAL A 318 -7.16 -4.23 -17.66
C VAL A 318 -6.86 -3.04 -16.75
N ARG A 319 -7.12 -1.81 -17.21
CA ARG A 319 -6.80 -0.61 -16.42
C ARG A 319 -7.68 -0.46 -15.17
N THR A 320 -8.96 -0.81 -15.27
CA THR A 320 -9.87 -0.78 -14.12
C THR A 320 -9.54 -1.88 -13.12
N ALA A 321 -9.30 -3.12 -13.58
CA ALA A 321 -8.88 -4.23 -12.73
C ALA A 321 -7.54 -3.95 -12.04
N TYR A 322 -6.62 -3.25 -12.73
CA TYR A 322 -5.36 -2.81 -12.13
C TYR A 322 -5.58 -1.83 -10.97
N ASN A 323 -6.42 -0.79 -11.16
CA ASN A 323 -6.73 0.17 -10.09
C ASN A 323 -7.49 -0.48 -8.93
N TYR A 324 -8.45 -1.36 -9.21
CA TYR A 324 -9.12 -2.15 -8.20
C TYR A 324 -8.12 -2.93 -7.33
N HIS A 325 -7.21 -3.65 -7.96
CA HIS A 325 -6.18 -4.43 -7.26
C HIS A 325 -5.15 -3.54 -6.56
N PHE A 326 -4.75 -2.40 -7.16
CA PHE A 326 -3.83 -1.44 -6.53
C PHE A 326 -4.38 -0.95 -5.17
N VAL A 327 -5.64 -0.55 -5.12
CA VAL A 327 -6.28 -0.10 -3.87
C VAL A 327 -6.44 -1.26 -2.89
N HIS A 328 -6.73 -2.47 -3.37
CA HIS A 328 -6.81 -3.67 -2.53
C HIS A 328 -5.48 -3.98 -1.81
N GLU A 329 -4.35 -3.74 -2.47
CA GLU A 329 -3.01 -4.03 -1.94
C GLU A 329 -2.46 -2.97 -0.98
N ASP A 330 -3.25 -1.94 -0.67
CA ASP A 330 -2.96 -0.96 0.39
C ASP A 330 -4.13 -0.83 1.38
N PRO A 331 -4.21 -1.70 2.39
CA PRO A 331 -5.25 -1.59 3.42
C PRO A 331 -5.22 -0.28 4.20
N GLY A 332 -4.11 0.46 4.16
CA GLY A 332 -3.91 1.77 4.76
C GLY A 332 -4.14 2.94 3.81
N ALA A 333 -4.68 2.73 2.62
CA ALA A 333 -4.85 3.76 1.59
C ALA A 333 -5.55 5.04 2.09
N TYR A 334 -6.50 4.89 3.02
CA TYR A 334 -7.24 5.99 3.64
C TYR A 334 -6.37 6.92 4.52
N VAL A 335 -5.20 6.43 4.97
CA VAL A 335 -4.21 7.21 5.73
C VAL A 335 -3.05 7.62 4.83
N HIS A 336 -2.62 6.75 3.92
CA HIS A 336 -1.48 7.01 3.06
C HIS A 336 -1.77 8.14 2.06
N ASN A 337 -2.87 8.05 1.30
CA ASN A 337 -3.32 9.14 0.42
C ASN A 337 -4.76 8.88 -0.04
N ALA A 338 -5.73 9.17 0.82
CA ALA A 338 -7.14 8.96 0.53
C ALA A 338 -7.59 9.61 -0.78
N ARG A 339 -7.14 10.85 -1.05
CA ARG A 339 -7.52 11.57 -2.28
C ARG A 339 -7.04 10.89 -3.55
N TYR A 340 -5.82 10.39 -3.54
CA TYR A 340 -5.27 9.69 -4.69
C TYR A 340 -6.08 8.45 -5.03
N VAL A 341 -6.38 7.60 -4.03
CA VAL A 341 -7.14 6.39 -4.28
C VAL A 341 -8.59 6.66 -4.66
N LEU A 342 -9.23 7.67 -4.06
CA LEU A 342 -10.57 8.11 -4.46
C LEU A 342 -10.59 8.63 -5.92
N GLN A 343 -9.54 9.35 -6.36
CA GLN A 343 -9.41 9.76 -7.76
C GLN A 343 -9.28 8.56 -8.69
N LEU A 344 -8.46 7.57 -8.33
CA LEU A 344 -8.29 6.34 -9.14
C LEU A 344 -9.61 5.56 -9.26
N LEU A 345 -10.33 5.39 -8.15
CA LEU A 345 -11.61 4.66 -8.12
C LEU A 345 -12.69 5.41 -8.91
N TYR A 346 -12.84 6.71 -8.70
CA TYR A 346 -13.79 7.53 -9.44
C TYR A 346 -13.53 7.48 -10.95
N ASP A 347 -12.28 7.67 -11.38
CA ASP A 347 -11.93 7.69 -12.81
C ASP A 347 -12.10 6.31 -13.44
N SER A 348 -11.93 5.23 -12.67
CA SER A 348 -12.22 3.86 -13.10
C SER A 348 -13.72 3.64 -13.33
N LEU A 349 -14.57 4.15 -12.43
CA LEU A 349 -16.02 4.14 -12.62
C LEU A 349 -16.44 4.99 -13.82
N ALA A 350 -15.91 6.21 -13.93
CA ALA A 350 -16.22 7.11 -15.03
C ALA A 350 -15.78 6.57 -16.40
N ASP A 351 -14.76 5.75 -16.45
CA ASP A 351 -14.35 5.06 -17.67
C ASP A 351 -15.33 3.94 -18.05
N LEU A 352 -15.73 3.12 -17.07
CA LEU A 352 -16.73 2.07 -17.28
C LEU A 352 -18.11 2.65 -17.63
N ASP A 353 -18.50 3.80 -17.07
CA ASP A 353 -19.77 4.49 -17.32
C ASP A 353 -19.98 4.90 -18.79
N GLN A 354 -18.92 4.92 -19.56
CA GLN A 354 -19.05 5.17 -21.01
C GLN A 354 -19.76 4.05 -21.77
N VAL A 355 -19.82 2.85 -21.19
CA VAL A 355 -20.34 1.64 -21.84
C VAL A 355 -21.30 0.83 -20.95
N THR A 356 -21.24 0.98 -19.63
CA THR A 356 -22.14 0.38 -18.64
C THR A 356 -22.65 1.46 -17.71
N ASP A 357 -23.86 1.31 -17.15
CA ASP A 357 -24.41 2.25 -16.16
C ASP A 357 -23.79 2.00 -14.79
N THR A 358 -22.90 2.88 -14.36
CA THR A 358 -22.19 2.78 -13.08
C THR A 358 -22.71 3.73 -12.00
N ALA A 359 -23.81 4.45 -12.28
CA ALA A 359 -24.49 5.37 -11.36
C ALA A 359 -23.56 6.43 -10.72
N ILE A 360 -22.69 7.05 -11.54
CA ILE A 360 -21.68 8.03 -11.07
C ILE A 360 -22.25 9.44 -10.81
N GLU A 361 -23.52 9.71 -11.08
CA GLU A 361 -24.08 11.06 -11.06
C GLU A 361 -24.02 11.72 -9.67
N ASP A 362 -24.08 10.94 -8.61
CA ASP A 362 -24.05 11.41 -7.22
C ASP A 362 -22.64 11.36 -6.60
N LEU A 363 -21.64 10.83 -7.33
CA LEU A 363 -20.28 10.70 -6.85
C LEU A 363 -19.49 12.01 -7.00
N VAL A 364 -18.57 12.24 -6.09
CA VAL A 364 -17.67 13.41 -6.11
C VAL A 364 -16.22 12.99 -6.33
N ARG A 365 -15.62 13.41 -7.45
CA ARG A 365 -14.19 13.24 -7.67
C ARG A 365 -13.40 14.26 -6.84
N PRO A 366 -12.46 13.86 -5.99
CA PRO A 366 -11.61 14.80 -5.27
C PRO A 366 -10.79 15.70 -6.22
N GLY A 367 -10.76 17.01 -5.93
CA GLY A 367 -9.89 17.95 -6.62
C GLY A 367 -8.42 17.81 -6.23
N THR A 368 -7.52 18.42 -7.00
CA THR A 368 -6.09 18.51 -6.68
C THR A 368 -5.75 19.65 -5.73
N GLU A 369 -6.61 20.68 -5.63
CA GLU A 369 -6.38 21.92 -4.87
C GLU A 369 -7.18 21.98 -3.55
N GLU A 370 -7.90 20.93 -3.17
CA GLU A 370 -8.63 20.91 -1.90
C GLU A 370 -7.66 21.01 -0.72
N ALA A 371 -7.99 21.83 0.28
CA ALA A 371 -7.18 22.00 1.47
C ALA A 371 -6.99 20.64 2.18
N GLN A 372 -5.77 20.39 2.59
CA GLN A 372 -5.39 19.21 3.38
C GLN A 372 -5.95 19.31 4.80
#